data_cacad99bddf101ae2748f35dc1c0ee8b
#
_entry.id   cacad99bddf101ae2748f35dc1c0ee8b
#
_cell.length_a   1.000
_cell.length_b   1.000
_cell.length_c   1.000
_cell.angle_alpha   90.00
_cell.angle_beta   90.00
_cell.angle_gamma   90.00
#
_symmetry.space_group_name_H-M   'P 1'
#
loop_
_entity.id
_entity.type
_entity.pdbx_description
1 polymer ?
#
loop_
_entity_poly.entity_id
_entity_poly.type
_entity_poly.pdbx_seq_one_letter_code
_entity_poly.pdbx_strand_id
1 'polypeptide(L)'
;MVCVSWNDVQAYIGWLNQISGQTYRLLSKAEREYATRGGSQTAFWWGDSISTAQDNYRGTSSYNGSPKGEWRQATVPVNSFSPNTFGLYNVHGNVSEWVADCWHDNYAGAPTDGSAWTTGCSDNFRVRGGGNWYTNPVVMRSASFARDGHDVSNGMSGFRLAKTLLSP
;
A
#
# COMPACT_ATOMS: atom_id res chain seq x y z
N MET A 1 -5.31 -3.08 10.85
CA MET A 1 -4.93 -4.49 11.20
C MET A 1 -3.51 -4.70 10.72
N VAL A 2 -2.67 -5.36 11.52
CA VAL A 2 -1.28 -5.73 11.19
C VAL A 2 -1.04 -7.19 11.57
N CYS A 3 0.16 -7.69 11.33
CA CYS A 3 0.54 -9.09 11.56
C CYS A 3 -0.29 -10.08 10.72
N VAL A 4 -0.51 -9.73 9.46
CA VAL A 4 -1.22 -10.56 8.48
C VAL A 4 -0.33 -10.80 7.27
N SER A 5 -0.24 -12.04 6.84
CA SER A 5 0.40 -12.44 5.58
C SER A 5 -0.55 -12.19 4.39
N TRP A 6 -0.01 -12.25 3.18
CA TRP A 6 -0.85 -12.20 1.98
C TRP A 6 -1.87 -13.35 1.94
N ASN A 7 -1.45 -14.55 2.38
CA ASN A 7 -2.32 -15.70 2.46
C ASN A 7 -3.47 -15.51 3.46
N ASP A 8 -3.20 -14.92 4.63
CA ASP A 8 -4.22 -14.59 5.62
C ASP A 8 -5.24 -13.61 5.04
N VAL A 9 -4.77 -12.61 4.27
CA VAL A 9 -5.65 -11.65 3.61
C VAL A 9 -6.55 -12.33 2.58
N GLN A 10 -6.03 -13.29 1.79
CA GLN A 10 -6.85 -14.06 0.84
C GLN A 10 -7.92 -14.89 1.56
N ALA A 11 -7.55 -15.55 2.66
CA ALA A 11 -8.50 -16.30 3.48
C ALA A 11 -9.60 -15.37 4.06
N TYR A 12 -9.22 -14.20 4.57
CA TYR A 12 -10.15 -13.19 5.06
C TYR A 12 -11.11 -12.70 3.96
N ILE A 13 -10.59 -12.42 2.76
CA ILE A 13 -11.42 -12.00 1.61
C ILE A 13 -12.43 -13.09 1.23
N GLY A 14 -12.01 -14.35 1.18
CA GLY A 14 -12.91 -15.48 0.91
C GLY A 14 -14.06 -15.56 1.90
N TRP A 15 -13.74 -15.46 3.19
CA TRP A 15 -14.75 -15.42 4.26
C TRP A 15 -15.68 -14.20 4.13
N LEU A 16 -15.12 -13.00 3.93
CA LEU A 16 -15.91 -11.77 3.80
C LEU A 16 -16.87 -11.82 2.62
N ASN A 17 -16.43 -12.32 1.48
CA ASN A 17 -17.25 -12.49 0.28
C ASN A 17 -18.43 -13.44 0.54
N GLN A 18 -18.16 -14.56 1.24
CA GLN A 18 -19.18 -15.53 1.58
C GLN A 18 -20.27 -14.92 2.49
N ILE A 19 -19.90 -14.20 3.55
CA ILE A 19 -20.87 -13.68 4.51
C ILE A 19 -21.60 -12.42 4.03
N SER A 20 -20.98 -11.63 3.14
CA SER A 20 -21.55 -10.35 2.68
C SER A 20 -22.33 -10.48 1.36
N GLY A 21 -22.11 -11.55 0.60
CA GLY A 21 -22.63 -11.68 -0.77
C GLY A 21 -22.04 -10.67 -1.74
N GLN A 22 -20.90 -10.03 -1.38
CA GLN A 22 -20.24 -9.00 -2.17
C GLN A 22 -18.91 -9.54 -2.74
N THR A 23 -18.34 -8.84 -3.71
CA THR A 23 -17.05 -9.21 -4.30
C THR A 23 -15.96 -8.24 -3.85
N TYR A 24 -15.31 -8.56 -2.73
CA TYR A 24 -14.12 -7.87 -2.26
C TYR A 24 -12.87 -8.55 -2.80
N ARG A 25 -11.82 -7.76 -2.98
CA ARG A 25 -10.50 -8.21 -3.43
C ARG A 25 -9.40 -7.27 -2.96
N LEU A 26 -8.14 -7.69 -3.08
CA LEU A 26 -7.03 -6.75 -3.03
C LEU A 26 -7.07 -5.84 -4.27
N LEU A 27 -6.54 -4.63 -4.12
CA LEU A 27 -6.26 -3.76 -5.25
C LEU A 27 -5.13 -4.36 -6.08
N SER A 28 -5.11 -4.08 -7.39
CA SER A 28 -3.88 -4.23 -8.15
C SER A 28 -2.87 -3.16 -7.72
N LYS A 29 -1.59 -3.38 -8.08
CA LYS A 29 -0.52 -2.38 -7.90
C LYS A 29 -0.89 -1.04 -8.56
N ALA A 30 -1.43 -1.09 -9.77
CA ALA A 30 -1.85 0.09 -10.53
C ALA A 30 -3.02 0.82 -9.84
N GLU A 31 -4.05 0.08 -9.41
CA GLU A 31 -5.19 0.65 -8.68
C GLU A 31 -4.74 1.29 -7.36
N ARG A 32 -3.83 0.62 -6.63
CA ARG A 32 -3.32 1.19 -5.39
C ARG A 32 -2.55 2.48 -5.61
N GLU A 33 -1.67 2.53 -6.62
CA GLU A 33 -0.95 3.76 -6.97
C GLU A 33 -1.93 4.88 -7.38
N TYR A 34 -2.90 4.58 -8.22
CA TYR A 34 -3.95 5.54 -8.60
C TYR A 34 -4.70 6.09 -7.38
N ALA A 35 -5.15 5.20 -6.50
CA ALA A 35 -5.86 5.56 -5.27
C ALA A 35 -4.97 6.40 -4.32
N THR A 36 -3.68 6.07 -4.23
CA THR A 36 -2.71 6.81 -3.42
C THR A 36 -2.50 8.22 -3.96
N ARG A 37 -2.35 8.37 -5.26
CA ARG A 37 -2.11 9.66 -5.91
C ARG A 37 -3.27 10.63 -5.74
N GLY A 38 -4.51 10.15 -5.71
CA GLY A 38 -5.68 11.02 -5.60
C GLY A 38 -5.71 12.11 -6.67
N GLY A 39 -5.22 11.82 -7.89
CA GLY A 39 -5.11 12.77 -9.00
C GLY A 39 -3.77 13.52 -9.09
N SER A 40 -2.86 13.40 -8.11
CA SER A 40 -1.55 14.07 -8.17
C SER A 40 -0.57 13.30 -9.06
N GLN A 41 0.45 14.01 -9.57
CA GLN A 41 1.59 13.43 -10.29
C GLN A 41 2.91 13.52 -9.50
N THR A 42 2.88 14.12 -8.33
CA THR A 42 4.02 14.33 -7.44
C THR A 42 4.44 13.05 -6.71
N ALA A 43 5.54 13.08 -6.00
CA ALA A 43 6.05 11.94 -5.25
C ALA A 43 5.04 11.42 -4.20
N PHE A 44 4.36 12.35 -3.54
CA PHE A 44 3.27 12.10 -2.58
C PHE A 44 2.01 12.82 -3.06
N TRP A 45 0.83 12.45 -2.56
CA TRP A 45 -0.41 13.08 -3.01
C TRP A 45 -0.49 14.59 -2.68
N TRP A 46 0.30 15.07 -1.73
CA TRP A 46 0.38 16.49 -1.31
C TRP A 46 1.57 17.26 -1.90
N GLY A 47 2.44 16.65 -2.71
CA GLY A 47 3.61 17.30 -3.31
C GLY A 47 4.87 16.42 -3.31
N ASP A 48 6.04 17.06 -3.43
CA ASP A 48 7.32 16.39 -3.64
C ASP A 48 8.20 16.28 -2.38
N SER A 49 7.72 16.74 -1.24
CA SER A 49 8.39 16.63 0.05
C SER A 49 7.49 15.94 1.07
N ILE A 50 8.07 15.44 2.16
CA ILE A 50 7.33 14.72 3.22
C ILE A 50 7.87 15.16 4.58
N SER A 51 6.95 15.26 5.55
CA SER A 51 7.28 15.49 6.96
C SER A 51 6.52 14.54 7.87
N THR A 52 7.00 14.34 9.08
CA THR A 52 6.33 13.49 10.09
C THR A 52 5.06 14.10 10.67
N ALA A 53 4.71 15.33 10.27
CA ALA A 53 3.40 15.93 10.51
C ALA A 53 2.35 15.50 9.48
N GLN A 54 2.78 14.96 8.34
CA GLN A 54 1.91 14.52 7.25
C GLN A 54 1.68 13.02 7.25
N ASP A 55 2.63 12.25 7.83
CA ASP A 55 2.57 10.79 7.77
C ASP A 55 3.42 10.10 8.85
N ASN A 56 3.20 8.79 9.03
CA ASN A 56 3.90 7.94 9.99
C ASN A 56 4.97 7.07 9.31
N TYR A 57 6.21 7.51 9.40
CA TYR A 57 7.38 6.82 8.86
C TYR A 57 8.60 7.03 9.78
N ARG A 58 9.75 6.45 9.44
CA ARG A 58 11.01 6.68 10.16
C ARG A 58 11.55 8.06 9.88
N GLY A 59 11.15 9.04 10.69
CA GLY A 59 11.49 10.48 10.52
C GLY A 59 12.95 10.85 10.74
N THR A 60 13.83 9.90 11.07
CA THR A 60 15.28 10.16 11.27
C THR A 60 16.05 10.41 9.96
N SER A 61 15.41 10.18 8.81
CA SER A 61 15.96 10.40 7.47
C SER A 61 15.16 11.48 6.73
N SER A 62 15.82 12.17 5.80
CA SER A 62 15.22 13.20 4.94
C SER A 62 14.96 12.66 3.54
N TYR A 63 14.01 13.27 2.83
CA TYR A 63 13.74 13.07 1.41
C TYR A 63 13.53 14.42 0.74
N ASN A 64 14.26 14.69 -0.36
CA ASN A 64 14.13 15.91 -1.16
C ASN A 64 14.20 17.20 -0.30
N GLY A 65 15.19 17.27 0.60
CA GLY A 65 15.38 18.43 1.48
C GLY A 65 14.37 18.54 2.63
N SER A 66 13.49 17.56 2.82
CA SER A 66 12.55 17.59 3.94
C SER A 66 13.26 17.53 5.30
N PRO A 67 12.72 18.16 6.35
CA PRO A 67 13.30 18.10 7.69
C PRO A 67 13.22 16.69 8.25
N LYS A 68 14.18 16.34 9.09
CA LYS A 68 14.04 15.19 10.00
C LYS A 68 12.96 15.49 11.03
N GLY A 69 12.31 14.45 11.50
CA GLY A 69 11.23 14.57 12.47
C GLY A 69 11.11 13.36 13.39
N GLU A 70 9.95 13.20 13.98
CA GLU A 70 9.65 12.14 14.92
C GLU A 70 9.71 10.74 14.26
N TRP A 71 10.23 9.77 14.98
CA TRP A 71 10.05 8.36 14.69
C TRP A 71 9.22 7.71 15.80
N ARG A 72 7.95 7.46 15.52
CA ARG A 72 6.96 6.98 16.52
C ARG A 72 7.13 5.53 16.91
N GLN A 73 7.86 4.74 16.14
CA GLN A 73 8.20 3.32 16.38
C GLN A 73 6.98 2.40 16.53
N ALA A 74 5.82 2.85 16.11
CA ALA A 74 4.56 2.12 16.19
C ALA A 74 3.57 2.63 15.15
N THR A 75 2.52 1.87 14.92
CA THR A 75 1.35 2.34 14.16
C THR A 75 0.59 3.42 14.93
N VAL A 76 -0.11 4.27 14.21
CA VAL A 76 -1.01 5.30 14.78
C VAL A 76 -2.45 5.04 14.33
N PRO A 77 -3.46 5.64 15.01
CA PRO A 77 -4.84 5.58 14.57
C PRO A 77 -5.02 6.05 13.12
N VAL A 78 -6.03 5.48 12.43
CA VAL A 78 -6.24 5.71 10.99
C VAL A 78 -6.44 7.19 10.65
N ASN A 79 -7.03 7.96 11.53
CA ASN A 79 -7.36 9.38 11.36
C ASN A 79 -6.32 10.34 11.94
N SER A 80 -5.09 9.87 12.21
CA SER A 80 -4.02 10.72 12.76
C SER A 80 -3.52 11.78 11.78
N PHE A 81 -3.72 11.60 10.50
CA PHE A 81 -3.30 12.52 9.42
C PHE A 81 -4.47 12.81 8.48
N SER A 82 -4.31 13.82 7.63
CA SER A 82 -5.33 14.19 6.63
C SER A 82 -5.49 13.08 5.57
N PRO A 83 -6.72 12.83 5.10
CA PRO A 83 -6.95 11.95 3.96
C PRO A 83 -6.50 12.63 2.66
N ASN A 84 -6.23 11.83 1.63
CA ASN A 84 -6.00 12.37 0.29
C ASN A 84 -7.31 12.89 -0.34
N THR A 85 -7.23 13.40 -1.57
CA THR A 85 -8.39 13.98 -2.31
C THR A 85 -9.52 12.97 -2.57
N PHE A 86 -9.25 11.67 -2.48
CA PHE A 86 -10.27 10.62 -2.57
C PHE A 86 -10.83 10.21 -1.20
N GLY A 87 -10.48 10.92 -0.13
CA GLY A 87 -10.92 10.61 1.24
C GLY A 87 -10.19 9.41 1.87
N LEU A 88 -9.07 8.96 1.32
CA LEU A 88 -8.33 7.79 1.80
C LEU A 88 -7.24 8.21 2.78
N TYR A 89 -7.26 7.61 3.97
CA TYR A 89 -6.28 7.82 5.03
C TYR A 89 -5.07 6.89 4.87
N ASN A 90 -3.89 7.36 5.35
CA ASN A 90 -2.65 6.58 5.46
C ASN A 90 -2.28 5.85 4.16
N VAL A 91 -2.46 6.51 3.02
CA VAL A 91 -2.07 5.95 1.70
C VAL A 91 -0.55 5.93 1.52
N HIS A 92 0.16 6.73 2.31
CA HIS A 92 1.59 6.67 2.55
C HIS A 92 1.80 6.31 4.02
N GLY A 93 2.79 5.49 4.35
CA GLY A 93 3.20 5.16 5.71
C GLY A 93 2.22 4.37 6.58
N ASN A 94 2.43 4.46 7.86
CA ASN A 94 1.76 3.70 8.90
C ASN A 94 1.96 2.18 8.74
N VAL A 95 1.34 1.54 7.75
CA VAL A 95 1.56 0.13 7.37
C VAL A 95 1.72 -0.01 5.87
N SER A 96 2.62 -0.88 5.43
CA SER A 96 2.67 -1.29 4.02
C SER A 96 1.45 -2.13 3.70
N GLU A 97 0.85 -1.94 2.54
CA GLU A 97 -0.38 -2.63 2.15
C GLU A 97 -0.11 -3.66 1.06
N TRP A 98 -0.54 -4.91 1.29
CA TRP A 98 -0.52 -5.98 0.30
C TRP A 98 -1.42 -5.63 -0.88
N VAL A 99 -0.96 -5.97 -2.09
CA VAL A 99 -1.76 -5.88 -3.32
C VAL A 99 -1.90 -7.26 -3.98
N ALA A 100 -2.72 -7.37 -5.00
CA ALA A 100 -3.00 -8.64 -5.68
C ALA A 100 -1.82 -9.14 -6.51
N ASP A 101 -0.96 -8.23 -6.98
CA ASP A 101 0.15 -8.54 -7.88
C ASP A 101 1.21 -9.40 -7.19
N CYS A 102 1.79 -10.31 -7.94
CA CYS A 102 3.04 -10.94 -7.58
C CYS A 102 4.24 -10.09 -8.06
N TRP A 103 5.43 -10.42 -7.56
CA TRP A 103 6.63 -9.65 -7.89
C TRP A 103 7.19 -10.03 -9.26
N HIS A 104 7.60 -9.00 -10.00
CA HIS A 104 8.37 -9.08 -11.25
C HIS A 104 9.56 -8.10 -11.15
N ASP A 105 10.72 -8.50 -11.65
CA ASP A 105 11.94 -7.69 -11.55
C ASP A 105 11.96 -6.51 -12.54
N ASN A 106 11.08 -6.51 -13.53
CA ASN A 106 10.90 -5.44 -14.49
C ASN A 106 9.45 -5.38 -14.99
N TYR A 107 9.12 -4.44 -15.86
CA TYR A 107 7.76 -4.23 -16.39
C TYR A 107 7.53 -4.84 -17.79
N ALA A 108 8.44 -5.66 -18.30
CA ALA A 108 8.24 -6.32 -19.59
C ALA A 108 7.06 -7.30 -19.52
N GLY A 109 6.01 -7.05 -20.29
CA GLY A 109 4.78 -7.84 -20.27
C GLY A 109 3.77 -7.47 -19.18
N ALA A 110 4.00 -6.35 -18.46
CA ALA A 110 3.03 -5.87 -17.49
C ALA A 110 1.67 -5.54 -18.14
N PRO A 111 0.54 -5.83 -17.47
CA PRO A 111 -0.78 -5.39 -17.92
C PRO A 111 -0.82 -3.86 -18.08
N THR A 112 -1.49 -3.39 -19.12
CA THR A 112 -1.66 -1.95 -19.41
C THR A 112 -3.05 -1.43 -19.11
N ASP A 113 -3.94 -2.31 -18.69
CA ASP A 113 -5.34 -2.03 -18.39
C ASP A 113 -5.61 -1.80 -16.89
N GLY A 114 -4.57 -1.81 -16.05
CA GLY A 114 -4.67 -1.64 -14.61
C GLY A 114 -5.00 -2.94 -13.85
N SER A 115 -5.17 -4.07 -14.53
CA SER A 115 -5.39 -5.36 -13.88
C SER A 115 -4.16 -5.82 -13.09
N ALA A 116 -4.39 -6.71 -12.13
CA ALA A 116 -3.30 -7.28 -11.33
C ALA A 116 -2.43 -8.23 -12.16
N TRP A 117 -1.13 -8.09 -12.05
CA TRP A 117 -0.16 -8.96 -12.71
C TRP A 117 0.13 -10.18 -11.85
N THR A 118 -0.54 -11.30 -12.16
CA THR A 118 -0.54 -12.52 -11.34
C THR A 118 0.10 -13.73 -12.03
N THR A 119 0.62 -13.59 -13.25
CA THR A 119 1.25 -14.66 -14.03
C THR A 119 2.73 -14.39 -14.26
N GLY A 120 3.55 -15.44 -14.37
CA GLY A 120 5.01 -15.28 -14.58
C GLY A 120 5.75 -14.74 -13.35
N CYS A 121 5.22 -14.97 -12.19
CA CYS A 121 5.75 -14.47 -10.92
C CYS A 121 7.12 -15.04 -10.58
N SER A 122 7.98 -14.23 -9.98
CA SER A 122 9.14 -14.73 -9.22
C SER A 122 8.60 -15.38 -7.94
N ASP A 123 8.41 -16.67 -7.98
CA ASP A 123 7.98 -17.54 -6.87
C ASP A 123 7.22 -16.84 -5.71
N ASN A 124 7.41 -17.21 -4.50
CA ASN A 124 6.62 -16.85 -3.31
C ASN A 124 6.50 -15.35 -2.96
N PHE A 125 6.95 -14.42 -3.81
CA PHE A 125 6.91 -13.00 -3.51
C PHE A 125 5.62 -12.31 -4.00
N ARG A 126 5.07 -11.48 -3.10
CA ARG A 126 3.92 -10.60 -3.39
C ARG A 126 4.31 -9.14 -3.22
N VAL A 127 3.62 -8.27 -3.92
CA VAL A 127 3.88 -6.83 -3.90
C VAL A 127 3.15 -6.19 -2.73
N ARG A 128 3.81 -5.22 -2.11
CA ARG A 128 3.23 -4.29 -1.14
C ARG A 128 3.69 -2.85 -1.41
N GLY A 129 2.86 -1.89 -1.08
CA GLY A 129 3.13 -0.47 -1.33
C GLY A 129 2.88 0.42 -0.13
N GLY A 130 3.23 1.70 -0.25
CA GLY A 130 2.94 2.75 0.72
C GLY A 130 4.01 2.98 1.79
N GLY A 131 4.93 2.06 2.00
CA GLY A 131 5.84 2.12 3.13
C GLY A 131 5.13 1.94 4.48
N ASN A 132 5.85 2.09 5.59
CA ASN A 132 5.32 1.90 6.94
C ASN A 132 6.09 2.73 7.97
N TRP A 133 5.67 2.67 9.23
CA TRP A 133 6.25 3.44 10.34
C TRP A 133 7.76 3.19 10.58
N TYR A 134 8.33 2.11 10.03
CA TYR A 134 9.75 1.76 10.16
C TYR A 134 10.59 2.16 8.94
N THR A 135 9.97 2.43 7.78
CA THR A 135 10.68 2.69 6.52
C THR A 135 11.11 4.16 6.37
N ASN A 136 12.18 4.36 5.58
CA ASN A 136 12.66 5.69 5.22
C ASN A 136 11.69 6.36 4.23
N PRO A 137 11.66 7.71 4.18
CA PRO A 137 10.70 8.45 3.36
C PRO A 137 10.83 8.20 1.85
N VAL A 138 11.98 7.78 1.35
CA VAL A 138 12.18 7.48 -0.08
C VAL A 138 11.29 6.34 -0.59
N VAL A 139 10.92 5.38 0.27
CA VAL A 139 10.04 4.25 -0.10
C VAL A 139 8.56 4.54 0.14
N MET A 140 8.22 5.73 0.63
CA MET A 140 6.86 6.18 0.88
C MET A 140 6.16 6.75 -0.36
N ARG A 141 6.90 7.00 -1.45
CA ARG A 141 6.37 7.61 -2.68
C ARG A 141 5.25 6.78 -3.29
N SER A 142 4.32 7.45 -3.95
CA SER A 142 3.14 6.81 -4.60
C SER A 142 3.52 5.64 -5.51
N ALA A 143 4.58 5.79 -6.31
CA ALA A 143 5.07 4.77 -7.25
C ALA A 143 6.07 3.77 -6.61
N SER A 144 6.28 3.82 -5.29
CA SER A 144 7.23 2.94 -4.62
C SER A 144 6.57 1.68 -4.12
N PHE A 145 7.09 0.54 -4.55
CA PHE A 145 6.63 -0.78 -4.14
C PHE A 145 7.80 -1.63 -3.68
N ALA A 146 7.50 -2.57 -2.81
CA ALA A 146 8.43 -3.57 -2.30
C ALA A 146 7.82 -4.96 -2.45
N ARG A 147 8.62 -5.99 -2.22
CA ARG A 147 8.17 -7.38 -2.16
C ARG A 147 8.38 -7.97 -0.78
N ASP A 148 7.59 -8.98 -0.47
CA ASP A 148 7.82 -9.86 0.68
C ASP A 148 7.26 -11.25 0.38
N GLY A 149 7.66 -12.28 1.14
CA GLY A 149 7.09 -13.61 1.02
C GLY A 149 5.57 -13.60 1.30
N HIS A 150 4.81 -14.39 0.55
CA HIS A 150 3.34 -14.44 0.68
C HIS A 150 2.87 -14.94 2.05
N ASP A 151 3.73 -15.61 2.81
CA ASP A 151 3.49 -16.16 4.15
C ASP A 151 4.04 -15.29 5.29
N VAL A 152 4.78 -14.22 4.95
CA VAL A 152 5.38 -13.32 5.95
C VAL A 152 4.31 -12.46 6.61
N SER A 153 4.25 -12.51 7.93
CA SER A 153 3.42 -11.64 8.76
C SER A 153 4.28 -10.83 9.75
N ASN A 154 4.03 -9.53 9.85
CA ASN A 154 4.75 -8.65 10.77
C ASN A 154 3.94 -7.41 11.13
N GLY A 155 4.39 -6.66 12.15
CA GLY A 155 3.71 -5.44 12.62
C GLY A 155 3.77 -4.24 11.68
N MET A 156 4.33 -4.41 10.47
CA MET A 156 4.52 -3.34 9.48
C MET A 156 3.68 -3.53 8.23
N SER A 157 3.02 -4.68 8.08
CA SER A 157 2.22 -5.04 6.91
C SER A 157 0.74 -5.22 7.26
N GLY A 158 -0.10 -4.64 6.43
CA GLY A 158 -1.55 -4.73 6.47
C GLY A 158 -2.12 -4.79 5.06
N PHE A 159 -3.38 -4.41 4.89
CA PHE A 159 -4.05 -4.43 3.59
C PHE A 159 -5.19 -3.42 3.51
N ARG A 160 -5.60 -3.14 2.29
CA ARG A 160 -6.79 -2.37 1.92
C ARG A 160 -7.57 -3.14 0.88
N LEU A 161 -8.89 -3.18 1.01
CA LEU A 161 -9.77 -3.87 0.08
C LEU A 161 -10.36 -2.92 -0.96
N ALA A 162 -10.55 -3.44 -2.16
CA ALA A 162 -11.46 -2.91 -3.16
C ALA A 162 -12.73 -3.77 -3.18
N LYS A 163 -13.87 -3.14 -3.50
CA LYS A 163 -15.12 -3.82 -3.82
C LYS A 163 -15.36 -3.69 -5.31
N THR A 164 -15.58 -4.80 -5.99
CA THR A 164 -16.03 -4.77 -7.39
C THR A 164 -17.49 -4.34 -7.43
N LEU A 165 -17.76 -3.25 -8.13
CA LEU A 165 -19.13 -2.85 -8.40
C LEU A 165 -19.65 -3.70 -9.56
N LEU A 166 -20.78 -4.38 -9.35
CA LEU A 166 -21.48 -5.02 -10.45
C LEU A 166 -22.03 -3.90 -11.34
N SER A 167 -21.75 -3.96 -12.64
CA SER A 167 -22.43 -3.09 -13.60
C SER A 167 -23.93 -3.29 -13.48
N PRO A 168 -24.73 -2.21 -13.49
CA PRO A 168 -26.17 -2.30 -13.45
C PRO A 168 -26.72 -3.04 -14.69
#